data_68a23ae44f5b445d19f30c2dff288834
#
_entry.id   68a23ae44f5b445d19f30c2dff288834
#
_cell.length_a   1.000
_cell.length_b   1.000
_cell.length_c   1.000
_cell.angle_alpha   90.00
_cell.angle_beta   90.00
_cell.angle_gamma   90.00
#
_symmetry.space_group_name_H-M   'P 1'
#
loop_
_entity.id
_entity.type
_entity.pdbx_description
1 polymer ?
#
loop_
_entity_poly.entity_id
_entity_poly.type
_entity_poly.pdbx_seq_one_letter_code
_entity_poly.pdbx_strand_id
1 'polypeptide(L)'
;MNLPSTLNRKRTTARRSGKNTPASGRQRASAGTSLPVTASVLGLGHYLPAEVVPNELIAERIGVDHDWIVKRTGIRSRRRAAPDESLTDLATKASQQALEDAGVDPIDIDLVLVATLSQDELTPNAAPLVAHALGADRAGAIDLGAACTGWLSGLSLAAAQIEAGRAERVLLIGAEVLTRLTDYDDRKTAALWGDGAGAVVLGSDGEGAVGPVVLDADGSLADVIVASHEDRKLRVEGHETFQSAVRRLSEATEAAIARAGLELEDIDLFVYHQANGRILRAVAERLELAPERVADYIGEVGNTSAASIPLTLGLLRGDGRLRSGQRVLVAAIGAGFTWGAGTMKWGIS
;
A
#
# COMPACT_ATOMS: atom_id res chain seq x y z
N MET A 1 -40.56 -29.90 -7.31
CA MET A 1 -41.16 -29.75 -5.98
C MET A 1 -41.42 -28.27 -5.76
N ASN A 2 -42.73 -27.95 -5.74
CA ASN A 2 -43.26 -26.59 -5.66
C ASN A 2 -43.21 -26.08 -4.21
N LEU A 3 -42.78 -24.85 -4.02
CA LEU A 3 -42.92 -24.10 -2.79
C LEU A 3 -44.15 -23.14 -2.95
N PRO A 4 -45.04 -23.03 -1.97
CA PRO A 4 -46.18 -22.12 -2.05
C PRO A 4 -45.88 -20.71 -1.52
N SER A 5 -46.40 -19.75 -2.23
CA SER A 5 -46.52 -18.33 -1.89
C SER A 5 -47.58 -18.07 -0.81
N THR A 6 -47.50 -16.90 -0.21
CA THR A 6 -48.48 -16.11 0.55
C THR A 6 -48.35 -16.07 2.07
N LEU A 7 -47.96 -14.88 2.53
CA LEU A 7 -48.38 -14.37 3.85
C LEU A 7 -48.72 -12.87 3.71
N ASN A 8 -50.02 -12.69 3.60
CA ASN A 8 -50.72 -11.40 3.66
C ASN A 8 -50.86 -10.99 5.13
N ARG A 9 -50.29 -9.87 5.57
CA ARG A 9 -50.54 -9.31 6.91
C ARG A 9 -51.19 -7.91 6.79
N LYS A 10 -52.43 -7.88 7.24
CA LYS A 10 -53.29 -6.72 7.40
C LYS A 10 -52.69 -5.68 8.34
N ARG A 11 -52.70 -4.42 7.90
CA ARG A 11 -52.44 -3.23 8.72
C ARG A 11 -53.62 -2.98 9.64
N THR A 12 -53.36 -2.90 10.94
CA THR A 12 -54.29 -2.35 11.93
C THR A 12 -53.74 -1.00 12.41
N THR A 13 -54.47 0.05 12.12
CA THR A 13 -54.20 1.41 12.58
C THR A 13 -54.80 1.59 13.96
N ALA A 14 -53.98 1.89 14.95
CA ALA A 14 -54.40 2.39 16.25
C ALA A 14 -53.92 3.83 16.43
N ARG A 15 -54.88 4.76 16.38
CA ARG A 15 -54.72 6.16 16.78
C ARG A 15 -54.59 6.22 18.30
N ARG A 16 -53.47 6.76 18.80
CA ARG A 16 -53.37 7.23 20.19
C ARG A 16 -53.05 8.73 20.18
N SER A 17 -54.01 9.49 20.72
CA SER A 17 -53.88 10.88 21.13
C SER A 17 -53.02 10.93 22.41
N GLY A 18 -51.87 11.62 22.38
CA GLY A 18 -51.06 11.87 23.54
C GLY A 18 -50.58 13.33 23.56
N LYS A 19 -50.85 13.99 24.66
CA LYS A 19 -50.68 15.42 24.94
C LYS A 19 -49.19 15.85 24.83
N ASN A 20 -48.98 16.96 24.15
CA ASN A 20 -47.72 17.69 24.13
C ASN A 20 -47.34 18.25 25.49
N THR A 21 -46.23 17.85 26.02
CA THR A 21 -45.49 18.56 27.10
C THR A 21 -44.24 19.15 26.46
N PRO A 22 -43.89 20.43 26.67
CA PRO A 22 -42.71 21.00 26.08
C PRO A 22 -41.46 20.45 26.81
N ALA A 23 -40.59 19.79 26.07
CA ALA A 23 -39.30 19.31 26.57
C ALA A 23 -38.35 20.53 26.78
N SER A 24 -37.86 20.65 28.01
CA SER A 24 -36.84 21.59 28.41
C SER A 24 -35.61 21.53 27.48
N GLY A 25 -35.15 22.70 27.04
CA GLY A 25 -33.99 22.87 26.17
C GLY A 25 -32.75 22.28 26.83
N ARG A 26 -32.24 21.20 26.27
CA ARG A 26 -30.85 20.80 26.45
C ARG A 26 -29.98 21.81 25.71
N GLN A 27 -29.31 22.67 26.45
CA GLN A 27 -28.18 23.46 25.94
C GLN A 27 -27.20 22.46 25.29
N ARG A 28 -26.99 22.59 23.97
CA ARG A 28 -25.85 21.98 23.31
C ARG A 28 -24.61 22.59 23.94
N ALA A 29 -23.83 21.79 24.64
CA ALA A 29 -22.48 22.14 25.00
C ALA A 29 -21.76 22.59 23.71
N SER A 30 -21.17 23.78 23.73
CA SER A 30 -20.31 24.27 22.69
C SER A 30 -19.20 23.23 22.51
N ALA A 31 -19.20 22.52 21.38
CA ALA A 31 -18.05 21.75 20.98
C ALA A 31 -16.89 22.74 20.86
N GLY A 32 -15.94 22.66 21.78
CA GLY A 32 -14.67 23.35 21.61
C GLY A 32 -14.14 22.90 20.25
N THR A 33 -13.74 23.85 19.42
CA THR A 33 -13.00 23.59 18.17
C THR A 33 -11.64 23.00 18.54
N SER A 34 -11.60 21.68 18.82
CA SER A 34 -10.35 20.94 18.79
C SER A 34 -9.84 21.01 17.34
N LEU A 35 -8.54 21.30 17.18
CA LEU A 35 -7.89 21.19 15.87
C LEU A 35 -8.23 19.80 15.29
N PRO A 36 -8.45 19.71 13.96
CA PRO A 36 -8.71 18.42 13.33
C PRO A 36 -7.54 17.46 13.64
N VAL A 37 -7.88 16.27 14.11
CA VAL A 37 -6.91 15.20 14.31
C VAL A 37 -6.36 14.81 12.95
N THR A 38 -5.05 14.77 12.79
CA THR A 38 -4.38 14.39 11.54
C THR A 38 -3.51 13.18 11.81
N ALA A 39 -3.62 12.16 10.96
CA ALA A 39 -2.74 11.00 11.03
C ALA A 39 -1.30 11.37 10.63
N SER A 40 -0.32 10.78 11.27
CA SER A 40 1.11 10.93 10.98
C SER A 40 1.84 9.60 11.06
N VAL A 41 2.97 9.48 10.35
CA VAL A 41 3.88 8.33 10.47
C VAL A 41 4.72 8.55 11.73
N LEU A 42 4.71 7.56 12.63
CA LEU A 42 5.43 7.55 13.90
C LEU A 42 6.69 6.67 13.83
N GLY A 43 6.68 5.64 12.99
CA GLY A 43 7.81 4.74 12.80
C GLY A 43 7.74 4.05 11.46
N LEU A 44 8.91 3.65 10.96
CA LEU A 44 9.10 3.00 9.66
C LEU A 44 10.07 1.83 9.82
N GLY A 45 9.71 0.70 9.22
CA GLY A 45 10.57 -0.46 9.11
C GLY A 45 10.48 -1.11 7.73
N HIS A 46 11.51 -1.83 7.34
CA HIS A 46 11.51 -2.61 6.10
C HIS A 46 12.33 -3.87 6.24
N TYR A 47 12.03 -4.85 5.42
CA TYR A 47 12.79 -6.08 5.37
C TYR A 47 12.99 -6.56 3.93
N LEU A 48 14.23 -6.92 3.63
CA LEU A 48 14.62 -7.56 2.38
C LEU A 48 15.19 -8.94 2.69
N PRO A 49 14.71 -10.02 2.06
CA PRO A 49 15.33 -11.34 2.18
C PRO A 49 16.83 -11.33 1.84
N ALA A 50 17.57 -12.22 2.47
CA ALA A 50 19.05 -12.23 2.34
C ALA A 50 19.50 -12.60 0.93
N GLU A 51 18.78 -13.49 0.25
CA GLU A 51 19.17 -13.97 -1.07
C GLU A 51 19.01 -12.90 -2.15
N VAL A 52 20.12 -12.60 -2.83
CA VAL A 52 20.15 -11.73 -4.01
C VAL A 52 20.15 -12.61 -5.26
N VAL A 53 19.13 -12.49 -6.09
CA VAL A 53 18.99 -13.19 -7.37
C VAL A 53 19.42 -12.25 -8.49
N PRO A 54 20.61 -12.41 -9.08
CA PRO A 54 21.05 -11.60 -10.20
C PRO A 54 20.34 -11.97 -11.50
N ASN A 55 20.36 -11.07 -12.48
CA ASN A 55 19.69 -11.28 -13.77
C ASN A 55 20.20 -12.51 -14.52
N GLU A 56 21.46 -12.85 -14.37
CA GLU A 56 22.15 -13.94 -15.09
C GLU A 56 21.42 -15.28 -14.88
N LEU A 57 20.99 -15.55 -13.64
CA LEU A 57 20.27 -16.79 -13.32
C LEU A 57 18.89 -16.90 -14.01
N ILE A 58 18.24 -15.77 -14.25
CA ILE A 58 16.95 -15.72 -14.93
C ILE A 58 17.15 -15.65 -16.45
N ALA A 59 18.12 -14.87 -16.90
CA ALA A 59 18.44 -14.63 -18.30
C ALA A 59 18.75 -15.93 -19.04
N GLU A 60 19.55 -16.83 -18.44
CA GLU A 60 19.86 -18.15 -18.98
C GLU A 60 18.58 -18.96 -19.25
N ARG A 61 17.64 -18.97 -18.29
CA ARG A 61 16.40 -19.75 -18.40
C ARG A 61 15.47 -19.24 -19.50
N ILE A 62 15.37 -17.92 -19.69
CA ILE A 62 14.47 -17.32 -20.68
C ILE A 62 15.16 -16.98 -22.02
N GLY A 63 16.43 -17.36 -22.20
CA GLY A 63 17.18 -17.20 -23.45
C GLY A 63 17.45 -15.75 -23.82
N VAL A 64 17.91 -14.93 -22.86
CA VAL A 64 18.32 -13.52 -23.04
C VAL A 64 19.63 -13.26 -22.30
N ASP A 65 20.09 -12.01 -22.28
CA ASP A 65 21.22 -11.57 -21.48
C ASP A 65 20.82 -10.56 -20.39
N HIS A 66 21.76 -10.23 -19.51
CA HIS A 66 21.58 -9.22 -18.46
C HIS A 66 21.10 -7.88 -19.02
N ASP A 67 21.75 -7.40 -20.09
CA ASP A 67 21.49 -6.08 -20.67
C ASP A 67 20.07 -5.99 -21.27
N TRP A 68 19.60 -7.11 -21.83
CA TRP A 68 18.22 -7.19 -22.32
C TRP A 68 17.20 -6.96 -21.22
N ILE A 69 17.42 -7.56 -20.01
CA ILE A 69 16.56 -7.36 -18.84
C ILE A 69 16.64 -5.91 -18.35
N VAL A 70 17.86 -5.40 -18.13
CA VAL A 70 18.10 -4.02 -17.64
C VAL A 70 17.45 -3.00 -18.56
N LYS A 71 17.65 -3.12 -19.88
CA LYS A 71 17.08 -2.20 -20.88
C LYS A 71 15.55 -2.14 -20.83
N ARG A 72 14.87 -3.24 -20.50
CA ARG A 72 13.41 -3.35 -20.49
C ARG A 72 12.77 -3.03 -19.15
N THR A 73 13.48 -3.28 -18.07
CA THR A 73 12.90 -3.24 -16.71
C THR A 73 13.60 -2.26 -15.79
N GLY A 74 14.87 -1.95 -16.04
CA GLY A 74 15.75 -1.26 -15.09
C GLY A 74 16.31 -2.16 -14.00
N ILE A 75 15.87 -3.42 -13.90
CA ILE A 75 16.19 -4.36 -12.82
C ILE A 75 17.54 -5.03 -13.09
N ARG A 76 18.44 -5.01 -12.12
CA ARG A 76 19.75 -5.71 -12.13
C ARG A 76 19.70 -6.98 -11.28
N SER A 77 18.98 -6.92 -10.16
CA SER A 77 18.76 -8.03 -9.23
C SER A 77 17.41 -7.89 -8.53
N ARG A 78 17.03 -8.89 -7.78
CA ARG A 78 15.87 -8.88 -6.85
C ARG A 78 16.18 -9.71 -5.64
N ARG A 79 15.36 -9.58 -4.61
CA ARG A 79 15.44 -10.43 -3.42
C ARG A 79 14.49 -11.60 -3.53
N ARG A 80 14.87 -12.72 -2.94
CA ARG A 80 14.03 -13.92 -2.85
C ARG A 80 14.00 -14.44 -1.42
N ALA A 81 12.80 -14.67 -0.90
CA ALA A 81 12.59 -15.30 0.39
C ALA A 81 13.15 -16.74 0.38
N ALA A 82 13.76 -17.16 1.48
CA ALA A 82 14.17 -18.53 1.65
C ALA A 82 12.95 -19.48 1.60
N PRO A 83 13.15 -20.78 1.29
CA PRO A 83 12.03 -21.72 1.19
C PRO A 83 11.21 -21.85 2.47
N ASP A 84 11.82 -21.64 3.63
CA ASP A 84 11.22 -21.67 4.97
C ASP A 84 10.82 -20.29 5.50
N GLU A 85 11.00 -19.23 4.71
CA GLU A 85 10.64 -17.86 5.07
C GLU A 85 9.27 -17.50 4.48
N SER A 86 8.27 -17.35 5.35
CA SER A 86 6.89 -17.06 4.97
C SER A 86 6.68 -15.56 4.72
N LEU A 87 5.55 -15.20 4.06
CA LEU A 87 5.11 -13.81 3.97
C LEU A 87 4.92 -13.19 5.37
N THR A 88 4.35 -13.98 6.29
CA THR A 88 4.15 -13.58 7.69
C THR A 88 5.49 -13.23 8.35
N ASP A 89 6.58 -13.96 8.08
CA ASP A 89 7.91 -13.67 8.62
C ASP A 89 8.46 -12.33 8.08
N LEU A 90 8.32 -12.08 6.77
CA LEU A 90 8.77 -10.82 6.17
C LEU A 90 8.01 -9.63 6.78
N ALA A 91 6.68 -9.75 6.85
CA ALA A 91 5.80 -8.74 7.41
C ALA A 91 6.14 -8.46 8.89
N THR A 92 6.34 -9.51 9.69
CA THR A 92 6.68 -9.41 11.11
C THR A 92 8.01 -8.69 11.32
N LYS A 93 9.06 -9.06 10.56
CA LYS A 93 10.39 -8.41 10.66
C LYS A 93 10.35 -6.92 10.31
N ALA A 94 9.63 -6.54 9.26
CA ALA A 94 9.46 -5.12 8.92
C ALA A 94 8.65 -4.37 9.99
N SER A 95 7.64 -5.02 10.57
CA SER A 95 6.79 -4.44 11.60
C SER A 95 7.52 -4.24 12.92
N GLN A 96 8.36 -5.17 13.33
CA GLN A 96 9.21 -5.05 14.53
C GLN A 96 10.07 -3.80 14.45
N GLN A 97 10.74 -3.57 13.31
CA GLN A 97 11.53 -2.35 13.09
C GLN A 97 10.67 -1.08 13.15
N ALA A 98 9.46 -1.10 12.56
CA ALA A 98 8.56 0.06 12.59
C ALA A 98 8.07 0.37 14.00
N LEU A 99 7.78 -0.65 14.82
CA LEU A 99 7.36 -0.51 16.21
C LEU A 99 8.52 0.01 17.08
N GLU A 100 9.72 -0.55 16.91
CA GLU A 100 10.94 -0.09 17.60
C GLU A 100 11.25 1.38 17.26
N ASP A 101 11.15 1.75 15.99
CA ASP A 101 11.37 3.11 15.51
C ASP A 101 10.33 4.10 16.05
N ALA A 102 9.07 3.66 16.17
CA ALA A 102 8.00 4.46 16.76
C ALA A 102 8.07 4.54 18.29
N GLY A 103 8.81 3.65 18.95
CA GLY A 103 8.75 3.50 20.42
C GLY A 103 7.38 3.03 20.92
N VAL A 104 6.64 2.27 20.12
CA VAL A 104 5.27 1.80 20.41
C VAL A 104 5.30 0.32 20.79
N ASP A 105 4.69 -0.01 21.92
CA ASP A 105 4.50 -1.40 22.32
C ASP A 105 3.43 -2.07 21.41
N PRO A 106 3.65 -3.28 20.91
CA PRO A 106 2.66 -4.00 20.10
C PRO A 106 1.26 -4.07 20.71
N ILE A 107 1.14 -4.13 22.03
CA ILE A 107 -0.15 -4.20 22.75
C ILE A 107 -0.98 -2.92 22.60
N ASP A 108 -0.34 -1.79 22.24
CA ASP A 108 -0.97 -0.49 22.03
C ASP A 108 -1.44 -0.27 20.58
N ILE A 109 -1.25 -1.27 19.70
CA ILE A 109 -1.78 -1.24 18.35
C ILE A 109 -3.26 -1.63 18.37
N ASP A 110 -4.12 -0.76 17.81
CA ASP A 110 -5.56 -1.00 17.69
C ASP A 110 -5.93 -1.77 16.43
N LEU A 111 -5.14 -1.59 15.34
CA LEU A 111 -5.45 -2.16 14.03
C LEU A 111 -4.17 -2.52 13.27
N VAL A 112 -4.10 -3.76 12.81
CA VAL A 112 -3.07 -4.26 11.89
C VAL A 112 -3.68 -4.41 10.50
N LEU A 113 -3.11 -3.72 9.52
CA LEU A 113 -3.49 -3.80 8.10
C LEU A 113 -2.33 -4.39 7.30
N VAL A 114 -2.56 -5.51 6.62
CA VAL A 114 -1.58 -6.14 5.72
C VAL A 114 -2.06 -6.04 4.28
N ALA A 115 -1.35 -5.28 3.46
CA ALA A 115 -1.57 -5.22 2.02
C ALA A 115 -0.70 -6.28 1.33
N THR A 116 -1.33 -7.27 0.69
CA THR A 116 -0.66 -8.36 -0.01
C THR A 116 -1.57 -9.01 -1.05
N LEU A 117 -0.95 -9.63 -2.06
CA LEU A 117 -1.60 -10.56 -3.00
C LEU A 117 -0.97 -11.97 -2.98
N SER A 118 0.07 -12.15 -2.14
CA SER A 118 0.89 -13.36 -2.08
C SER A 118 0.87 -14.02 -0.70
N GLN A 119 -0.28 -13.92 0.00
CA GLN A 119 -0.51 -14.56 1.29
C GLN A 119 -0.13 -16.05 1.25
N ASP A 120 0.35 -16.56 2.37
CA ASP A 120 0.81 -17.95 2.48
C ASP A 120 -0.35 -18.94 2.27
N GLU A 121 -1.52 -18.64 2.85
CA GLU A 121 -2.74 -19.44 2.77
C GLU A 121 -3.94 -18.64 2.25
N LEU A 122 -4.94 -19.30 1.70
CA LEU A 122 -6.23 -18.64 1.38
C LEU A 122 -6.97 -18.22 2.65
N THR A 123 -6.80 -18.98 3.73
CA THR A 123 -7.27 -18.70 5.08
C THR A 123 -6.50 -19.60 6.07
N PRO A 124 -6.02 -19.09 7.22
CA PRO A 124 -6.24 -17.72 7.72
C PRO A 124 -5.51 -16.65 6.88
N ASN A 125 -5.96 -15.41 7.00
CA ASN A 125 -5.31 -14.25 6.40
C ASN A 125 -3.98 -13.93 7.11
N ALA A 126 -3.11 -13.12 6.49
CA ALA A 126 -1.79 -12.80 7.02
C ALA A 126 -1.85 -11.86 8.25
N ALA A 127 -2.75 -10.88 8.25
CA ALA A 127 -2.79 -9.87 9.31
C ALA A 127 -2.99 -10.45 10.73
N PRO A 128 -3.92 -11.41 10.98
CA PRO A 128 -4.03 -12.06 12.30
C PRO A 128 -2.76 -12.80 12.72
N LEU A 129 -2.05 -13.43 11.77
CA LEU A 129 -0.82 -14.16 12.04
C LEU A 129 0.32 -13.21 12.42
N VAL A 130 0.44 -12.09 11.70
CA VAL A 130 1.41 -11.02 12.00
C VAL A 130 1.10 -10.37 13.35
N ALA A 131 -0.16 -10.05 13.64
CA ALA A 131 -0.58 -9.48 14.93
C ALA A 131 -0.18 -10.40 16.09
N HIS A 132 -0.44 -11.70 15.96
CA HIS A 132 -0.06 -12.70 16.96
C HIS A 132 1.46 -12.80 17.11
N ALA A 133 2.21 -12.87 16.00
CA ALA A 133 3.67 -12.97 16.04
C ALA A 133 4.35 -11.75 16.68
N LEU A 134 3.71 -10.58 16.61
CA LEU A 134 4.18 -9.34 17.26
C LEU A 134 3.76 -9.22 18.71
N GLY A 135 2.75 -9.96 19.18
CA GLY A 135 2.11 -9.75 20.48
C GLY A 135 1.09 -8.61 20.50
N ALA A 136 0.58 -8.21 19.33
CA ALA A 136 -0.50 -7.21 19.19
C ALA A 136 -1.88 -7.86 19.44
N ASP A 137 -2.02 -8.55 20.59
CA ASP A 137 -3.14 -9.45 20.91
C ASP A 137 -4.50 -8.73 21.04
N ARG A 138 -4.51 -7.40 21.11
CA ARG A 138 -5.73 -6.59 21.21
C ARG A 138 -6.13 -5.93 19.89
N ALA A 139 -5.28 -6.01 18.89
CA ALA A 139 -5.50 -5.36 17.60
C ALA A 139 -6.59 -6.06 16.77
N GLY A 140 -7.44 -5.28 16.10
CA GLY A 140 -8.14 -5.78 14.93
C GLY A 140 -7.14 -6.07 13.79
N ALA A 141 -7.39 -7.10 12.96
CA ALA A 141 -6.42 -7.50 11.94
C ALA A 141 -7.12 -7.80 10.61
N ILE A 142 -6.70 -7.13 9.52
CA ILE A 142 -7.38 -7.16 8.21
C ILE A 142 -6.34 -7.19 7.09
N ASP A 143 -6.49 -8.12 6.13
CA ASP A 143 -5.77 -8.09 4.87
C ASP A 143 -6.48 -7.17 3.85
N LEU A 144 -5.69 -6.47 3.05
CA LEU A 144 -6.15 -5.55 2.02
C LEU A 144 -5.78 -6.08 0.63
N GLY A 145 -6.78 -6.44 -0.15
CA GLY A 145 -6.64 -6.96 -1.52
C GLY A 145 -6.80 -5.87 -2.58
N ALA A 146 -5.76 -5.08 -2.82
CA ALA A 146 -5.72 -4.09 -3.90
C ALA A 146 -4.40 -4.14 -4.70
N ALA A 147 -3.79 -5.31 -4.77
CA ALA A 147 -2.54 -5.56 -5.47
C ALA A 147 -1.48 -4.48 -5.16
N CYS A 148 -0.78 -3.95 -6.18
CA CYS A 148 0.30 -2.97 -5.98
C CYS A 148 -0.16 -1.63 -5.36
N THR A 149 -1.47 -1.30 -5.40
CA THR A 149 -2.03 -0.13 -4.71
C THR A 149 -2.45 -0.42 -3.27
N GLY A 150 -2.28 -1.66 -2.81
CA GLY A 150 -2.78 -2.13 -1.51
C GLY A 150 -2.28 -1.30 -0.34
N TRP A 151 -0.98 -1.00 -0.28
CA TRP A 151 -0.42 -0.18 0.79
C TRP A 151 -0.93 1.26 0.75
N LEU A 152 -1.04 1.87 -0.43
CA LEU A 152 -1.60 3.23 -0.58
C LEU A 152 -3.07 3.29 -0.17
N SER A 153 -3.85 2.27 -0.53
CA SER A 153 -5.24 2.12 -0.09
C SER A 153 -5.32 1.96 1.43
N GLY A 154 -4.39 1.17 1.99
CA GLY A 154 -4.23 1.00 3.43
C GLY A 154 -3.88 2.30 4.15
N LEU A 155 -3.01 3.14 3.56
CA LEU A 155 -2.66 4.45 4.11
C LEU A 155 -3.89 5.36 4.24
N SER A 156 -4.74 5.39 3.19
CA SER A 156 -6.00 6.13 3.22
C SER A 156 -6.96 5.62 4.30
N LEU A 157 -7.08 4.30 4.44
CA LEU A 157 -7.94 3.68 5.46
C LEU A 157 -7.42 3.92 6.87
N ALA A 158 -6.12 3.75 7.10
CA ALA A 158 -5.48 3.97 8.39
C ALA A 158 -5.63 5.42 8.87
N ALA A 159 -5.35 6.39 7.98
CA ALA A 159 -5.54 7.81 8.27
C ALA A 159 -6.99 8.10 8.65
N ALA A 160 -7.96 7.59 7.89
CA ALA A 160 -9.38 7.78 8.17
C ALA A 160 -9.82 7.18 9.53
N GLN A 161 -9.27 6.03 9.96
CA GLN A 161 -9.56 5.44 11.27
C GLN A 161 -9.04 6.33 12.41
N ILE A 162 -7.81 6.86 12.26
CA ILE A 162 -7.19 7.73 13.26
C ILE A 162 -7.93 9.08 13.32
N GLU A 163 -8.18 9.72 12.19
CA GLU A 163 -8.85 11.01 12.10
C GLU A 163 -10.30 10.96 12.60
N ALA A 164 -10.97 9.83 12.44
CA ALA A 164 -12.30 9.59 12.99
C ALA A 164 -12.30 9.21 14.49
N GLY A 165 -11.13 9.08 15.12
CA GLY A 165 -10.99 8.67 16.52
C GLY A 165 -11.43 7.23 16.80
N ARG A 166 -11.33 6.34 15.81
CA ARG A 166 -11.70 4.93 15.92
C ARG A 166 -10.51 4.02 16.24
N ALA A 167 -9.30 4.51 15.97
CA ALA A 167 -8.03 3.91 16.34
C ALA A 167 -7.07 5.03 16.74
N GLU A 168 -6.23 4.77 17.74
CA GLU A 168 -5.14 5.67 18.15
C GLU A 168 -3.85 5.30 17.43
N ARG A 169 -3.62 3.98 17.23
CA ARG A 169 -2.43 3.42 16.59
C ARG A 169 -2.81 2.39 15.54
N VAL A 170 -2.30 2.56 14.32
CA VAL A 170 -2.48 1.62 13.21
C VAL A 170 -1.12 1.17 12.69
N LEU A 171 -0.91 -0.13 12.61
CA LEU A 171 0.24 -0.73 11.93
C LEU A 171 -0.17 -1.10 10.51
N LEU A 172 0.42 -0.41 9.53
CA LEU A 172 0.16 -0.63 8.10
C LEU A 172 1.37 -1.27 7.44
N ILE A 173 1.16 -2.43 6.84
CA ILE A 173 2.21 -3.27 6.27
C ILE A 173 1.92 -3.51 4.78
N GLY A 174 2.95 -3.44 3.94
CA GLY A 174 2.96 -4.01 2.60
C GLY A 174 3.98 -5.14 2.57
N ALA A 175 3.57 -6.36 2.25
CA ALA A 175 4.46 -7.52 2.23
C ALA A 175 4.15 -8.43 1.05
N GLU A 176 5.20 -8.94 0.39
CA GLU A 176 5.03 -9.80 -0.79
C GLU A 176 6.13 -10.85 -0.90
N VAL A 177 5.73 -12.04 -1.34
CA VAL A 177 6.61 -13.13 -1.78
C VAL A 177 6.22 -13.49 -3.23
N LEU A 178 6.47 -12.56 -4.15
CA LEU A 178 6.03 -12.67 -5.56
C LEU A 178 6.83 -13.69 -6.35
N THR A 179 8.02 -14.06 -5.88
CA THR A 179 8.82 -15.12 -6.52
C THR A 179 8.10 -16.46 -6.53
N ARG A 180 7.15 -16.72 -5.62
CA ARG A 180 6.27 -17.90 -5.62
C ARG A 180 5.19 -17.84 -6.72
N LEU A 181 4.80 -16.64 -7.14
CA LEU A 181 3.80 -16.41 -8.19
C LEU A 181 4.44 -16.15 -9.55
N THR A 182 5.78 -16.19 -9.64
CA THR A 182 6.53 -15.94 -10.87
C THR A 182 6.45 -17.16 -11.79
N ASP A 183 6.13 -16.90 -13.05
CA ASP A 183 6.36 -17.86 -14.13
C ASP A 183 7.79 -17.64 -14.66
N TYR A 184 8.72 -18.49 -14.26
CA TYR A 184 10.12 -18.37 -14.66
C TYR A 184 10.40 -18.77 -16.12
N ASP A 185 9.38 -19.28 -16.85
CA ASP A 185 9.48 -19.59 -18.26
C ASP A 185 8.82 -18.49 -19.13
N ASP A 186 8.09 -17.55 -18.52
CA ASP A 186 7.55 -16.39 -19.23
C ASP A 186 8.62 -15.28 -19.39
N ARG A 187 9.11 -15.14 -20.62
CA ARG A 187 10.10 -14.12 -20.98
C ARG A 187 9.65 -12.68 -20.68
N LYS A 188 8.34 -12.41 -20.59
CA LYS A 188 7.79 -11.07 -20.32
C LYS A 188 7.93 -10.67 -18.85
N THR A 189 7.76 -11.64 -17.93
CA THR A 189 7.54 -11.36 -16.50
C THR A 189 8.54 -12.01 -15.55
N ALA A 190 9.25 -13.07 -15.97
CA ALA A 190 10.18 -13.83 -15.13
C ALA A 190 11.20 -12.99 -14.36
N ALA A 191 11.65 -11.87 -14.95
CA ALA A 191 12.68 -11.01 -14.38
C ALA A 191 12.13 -9.79 -13.60
N LEU A 192 10.79 -9.68 -13.43
CA LEU A 192 10.18 -8.48 -12.82
C LEU A 192 10.15 -8.55 -11.30
N TRP A 193 9.75 -9.69 -10.75
CA TRP A 193 9.22 -9.80 -9.40
C TRP A 193 10.31 -10.02 -8.36
N GLY A 194 10.15 -9.38 -7.21
CA GLY A 194 10.98 -9.54 -6.03
C GLY A 194 10.14 -9.65 -4.76
N ASP A 195 10.78 -10.09 -3.68
CA ASP A 195 10.19 -10.29 -2.37
C ASP A 195 10.66 -9.22 -1.39
N GLY A 196 9.81 -8.86 -0.45
CA GLY A 196 10.14 -7.91 0.60
C GLY A 196 8.94 -7.43 1.37
N ALA A 197 9.17 -6.67 2.41
CA ALA A 197 8.16 -6.04 3.23
C ALA A 197 8.57 -4.63 3.67
N GLY A 198 7.58 -3.78 3.88
CA GLY A 198 7.75 -2.51 4.56
C GLY A 198 6.54 -2.22 5.44
N ALA A 199 6.75 -1.55 6.55
CA ALA A 199 5.72 -1.26 7.53
C ALA A 199 5.86 0.16 8.08
N VAL A 200 4.72 0.78 8.42
CA VAL A 200 4.67 2.04 9.17
C VAL A 200 3.73 1.91 10.35
N VAL A 201 4.11 2.53 11.46
CA VAL A 201 3.19 2.82 12.56
C VAL A 201 2.62 4.20 12.32
N LEU A 202 1.30 4.32 12.37
CA LEU A 202 0.55 5.57 12.22
C LEU A 202 -0.16 5.93 13.53
N GLY A 203 -0.21 7.21 13.83
CA GLY A 203 -0.93 7.76 14.99
C GLY A 203 -1.20 9.25 14.81
N SER A 204 -1.78 9.90 15.82
CA SER A 204 -2.16 11.33 15.75
C SER A 204 -1.19 12.27 16.48
N ASP A 205 -0.15 11.76 17.12
CA ASP A 205 0.76 12.48 18.00
C ASP A 205 2.16 12.71 17.40
N GLY A 206 2.35 12.44 16.10
CA GLY A 206 3.60 12.72 15.38
C GLY A 206 3.68 14.15 14.84
N GLU A 207 4.90 14.57 14.49
CA GLU A 207 5.18 15.89 13.89
C GLU A 207 4.85 15.98 12.39
N GLY A 208 4.59 14.82 11.76
CA GLY A 208 4.20 14.71 10.36
C GLY A 208 2.71 14.87 10.12
N ALA A 209 2.30 14.66 8.88
CA ALA A 209 0.89 14.60 8.51
C ALA A 209 0.71 13.73 7.26
N VAL A 210 -0.25 12.82 7.28
CA VAL A 210 -0.77 12.17 6.08
C VAL A 210 -1.77 13.14 5.43
N GLY A 211 -1.47 13.57 4.23
CA GLY A 211 -2.33 14.44 3.45
C GLY A 211 -3.44 13.67 2.72
N PRO A 212 -4.18 14.36 1.86
CA PRO A 212 -5.22 13.72 1.06
C PRO A 212 -4.66 12.58 0.19
N VAL A 213 -5.37 11.46 0.16
CA VAL A 213 -5.11 10.35 -0.77
C VAL A 213 -6.23 10.30 -1.80
N VAL A 214 -5.89 10.23 -3.07
CA VAL A 214 -6.81 10.00 -4.18
C VAL A 214 -6.66 8.55 -4.64
N LEU A 215 -7.77 7.85 -4.81
CA LEU A 215 -7.81 6.46 -5.27
C LEU A 215 -8.85 6.36 -6.37
N ASP A 216 -8.54 5.57 -7.40
CA ASP A 216 -9.43 5.36 -8.53
C ASP A 216 -9.25 3.94 -9.11
N ALA A 217 -10.21 3.47 -9.92
CA ALA A 217 -10.20 2.15 -10.50
C ALA A 217 -10.94 2.08 -11.83
N ASP A 218 -10.49 1.17 -12.71
CA ASP A 218 -11.12 0.86 -13.99
C ASP A 218 -11.16 -0.65 -14.21
N GLY A 219 -12.28 -1.26 -13.86
CA GLY A 219 -12.49 -2.71 -14.01
C GLY A 219 -12.55 -3.19 -15.46
N SER A 220 -12.67 -2.31 -16.46
CA SER A 220 -12.60 -2.70 -17.87
C SER A 220 -11.21 -3.15 -18.31
N LEU A 221 -10.18 -2.86 -17.52
CA LEU A 221 -8.78 -3.25 -17.72
C LEU A 221 -8.36 -4.45 -16.85
N ALA A 222 -9.31 -5.23 -16.34
CA ALA A 222 -9.04 -6.34 -15.42
C ALA A 222 -8.09 -7.39 -15.99
N ASP A 223 -8.11 -7.61 -17.31
CA ASP A 223 -7.30 -8.63 -17.98
C ASP A 223 -5.84 -8.20 -18.24
N VAL A 224 -5.47 -6.94 -17.94
CA VAL A 224 -4.15 -6.39 -18.24
C VAL A 224 -3.06 -6.92 -17.30
N ILE A 225 -3.42 -7.13 -16.02
CA ILE A 225 -2.54 -7.76 -15.01
C ILE A 225 -3.37 -8.77 -14.25
N VAL A 226 -3.01 -10.05 -14.34
CA VAL A 226 -3.79 -11.16 -13.78
C VAL A 226 -2.88 -12.15 -13.04
N ALA A 227 -3.36 -12.61 -11.88
CA ALA A 227 -2.89 -13.85 -11.26
C ALA A 227 -4.10 -14.77 -11.07
N SER A 228 -4.18 -15.84 -11.85
CA SER A 228 -5.32 -16.75 -11.82
C SER A 228 -5.25 -17.67 -10.58
N HIS A 229 -6.42 -18.06 -10.06
CA HIS A 229 -6.51 -19.07 -8.99
C HIS A 229 -6.05 -20.47 -9.46
N GLU A 230 -6.10 -20.73 -10.77
CA GLU A 230 -5.80 -22.05 -11.34
C GLU A 230 -4.31 -22.40 -11.22
N ASP A 231 -3.41 -21.48 -11.65
CA ASP A 231 -1.97 -21.70 -11.67
C ASP A 231 -1.18 -20.74 -10.80
N ARG A 232 -1.85 -19.75 -10.23
CA ARG A 232 -1.27 -18.70 -9.37
C ARG A 232 -0.05 -18.00 -10.00
N LYS A 233 -0.06 -17.81 -11.34
CA LYS A 233 1.03 -17.13 -12.06
C LYS A 233 0.64 -15.73 -12.45
N LEU A 234 1.56 -14.79 -12.15
CA LEU A 234 1.42 -13.38 -12.53
C LEU A 234 1.70 -13.20 -14.02
N ARG A 235 0.74 -12.64 -14.73
CA ARG A 235 0.81 -12.27 -16.16
C ARG A 235 0.56 -10.79 -16.33
N VAL A 236 1.29 -10.18 -17.27
CA VAL A 236 1.21 -8.74 -17.54
C VAL A 236 1.19 -8.49 -19.05
N GLU A 237 0.19 -7.77 -19.53
CA GLU A 237 0.19 -7.23 -20.89
C GLU A 237 0.98 -5.90 -20.89
N GLY A 238 2.28 -6.01 -21.20
CA GLY A 238 3.27 -4.96 -20.92
C GLY A 238 3.05 -3.64 -21.66
N HIS A 239 2.50 -3.65 -22.90
CA HIS A 239 2.29 -2.43 -23.67
C HIS A 239 1.15 -1.59 -23.08
N GLU A 240 0.02 -2.21 -22.82
CA GLU A 240 -1.17 -1.57 -22.25
C GLU A 240 -0.93 -1.11 -20.82
N THR A 241 -0.26 -1.98 -20.01
CA THR A 241 0.20 -1.62 -18.66
C THR A 241 1.06 -0.37 -18.67
N PHE A 242 2.05 -0.28 -19.58
CA PHE A 242 2.96 0.86 -19.66
C PHE A 242 2.21 2.16 -19.97
N GLN A 243 1.37 2.17 -21.00
CA GLN A 243 0.63 3.38 -21.40
C GLN A 243 -0.34 3.84 -20.30
N SER A 244 -1.10 2.90 -19.73
CA SER A 244 -2.03 3.19 -18.64
C SER A 244 -1.30 3.66 -17.39
N ALA A 245 -0.17 3.03 -17.03
CA ALA A 245 0.62 3.40 -15.88
C ALA A 245 1.14 4.83 -15.96
N VAL A 246 1.81 5.21 -17.05
CA VAL A 246 2.37 6.56 -17.20
C VAL A 246 1.28 7.61 -17.12
N ARG A 247 0.16 7.40 -17.82
CA ARG A 247 -0.95 8.34 -17.80
C ARG A 247 -1.57 8.46 -16.41
N ARG A 248 -1.97 7.34 -15.80
CA ARG A 248 -2.71 7.32 -14.54
C ARG A 248 -1.88 7.77 -13.34
N LEU A 249 -0.59 7.43 -13.29
CA LEU A 249 0.31 7.92 -12.24
C LEU A 249 0.50 9.43 -12.34
N SER A 250 0.64 9.99 -13.55
CA SER A 250 0.76 11.43 -13.72
C SER A 250 -0.54 12.15 -13.32
N GLU A 251 -1.70 11.70 -13.80
CA GLU A 251 -3.01 12.24 -13.44
C GLU A 251 -3.26 12.18 -11.91
N ALA A 252 -2.94 11.05 -11.27
CA ALA A 252 -3.09 10.90 -9.82
C ALA A 252 -2.14 11.79 -9.02
N THR A 253 -0.90 11.96 -9.49
CA THR A 253 0.08 12.89 -8.90
C THR A 253 -0.46 14.31 -8.88
N GLU A 254 -0.89 14.83 -10.03
CA GLU A 254 -1.48 16.17 -10.15
C GLU A 254 -2.74 16.32 -9.28
N ALA A 255 -3.62 15.31 -9.28
CA ALA A 255 -4.84 15.34 -8.47
C ALA A 255 -4.57 15.34 -6.95
N ALA A 256 -3.58 14.57 -6.48
CA ALA A 256 -3.23 14.53 -5.06
C ALA A 256 -2.60 15.85 -4.60
N ILE A 257 -1.72 16.43 -5.41
CA ILE A 257 -1.08 17.74 -5.15
C ILE A 257 -2.15 18.84 -5.08
N ALA A 258 -3.01 18.93 -6.10
CA ALA A 258 -4.10 19.89 -6.13
C ALA A 258 -5.05 19.75 -4.93
N ARG A 259 -5.38 18.51 -4.53
CA ARG A 259 -6.24 18.26 -3.37
C ARG A 259 -5.58 18.62 -2.04
N ALA A 260 -4.26 18.58 -1.98
CA ALA A 260 -3.48 19.03 -0.83
C ALA A 260 -3.28 20.57 -0.79
N GLY A 261 -3.68 21.29 -1.85
CA GLY A 261 -3.43 22.73 -1.98
C GLY A 261 -1.94 23.05 -2.15
N LEU A 262 -1.20 22.16 -2.81
CA LEU A 262 0.24 22.27 -3.07
C LEU A 262 0.49 22.44 -4.56
N GLU A 263 1.72 22.84 -4.90
CA GLU A 263 2.28 22.83 -6.24
C GLU A 263 3.31 21.69 -6.38
N LEU A 264 3.67 21.34 -7.61
CA LEU A 264 4.61 20.24 -7.89
C LEU A 264 5.98 20.49 -7.28
N GLU A 265 6.40 21.76 -7.23
CA GLU A 265 7.66 22.24 -6.67
C GLU A 265 7.72 22.08 -5.14
N ASP A 266 6.58 22.05 -4.47
CA ASP A 266 6.50 21.88 -3.02
C ASP A 266 6.85 20.46 -2.56
N ILE A 267 6.88 19.48 -3.46
CA ILE A 267 7.17 18.08 -3.15
C ILE A 267 8.68 17.86 -3.18
N ASP A 268 9.28 17.45 -2.07
CA ASP A 268 10.72 17.14 -1.99
C ASP A 268 11.08 15.80 -2.62
N LEU A 269 10.22 14.78 -2.43
CA LEU A 269 10.45 13.42 -2.91
C LEU A 269 9.20 12.82 -3.52
N PHE A 270 9.37 12.16 -4.68
CA PHE A 270 8.35 11.36 -5.36
C PHE A 270 8.69 9.87 -5.21
N VAL A 271 7.85 9.14 -4.52
CA VAL A 271 7.98 7.70 -4.25
C VAL A 271 6.90 6.95 -5.00
N TYR A 272 7.18 6.64 -6.25
CA TYR A 272 6.31 5.82 -7.07
C TYR A 272 6.49 4.34 -6.76
N HIS A 273 5.42 3.57 -6.87
CA HIS A 273 5.52 2.11 -6.92
C HIS A 273 6.58 1.68 -7.94
N GLN A 274 7.55 0.89 -7.50
CA GLN A 274 8.67 0.41 -8.31
C GLN A 274 8.22 -0.73 -9.26
N ALA A 275 7.32 -0.39 -10.18
CA ALA A 275 6.73 -1.37 -11.12
C ALA A 275 7.71 -1.77 -12.23
N ASN A 276 8.36 -0.77 -12.82
CA ASN A 276 9.30 -0.90 -13.93
C ASN A 276 10.06 0.42 -14.09
N GLY A 277 11.40 0.38 -14.22
CA GLY A 277 12.23 1.57 -14.36
C GLY A 277 11.88 2.44 -15.57
N ARG A 278 11.31 1.85 -16.62
CA ARG A 278 10.83 2.64 -17.79
C ARG A 278 9.60 3.46 -17.44
N ILE A 279 8.70 2.92 -16.60
CA ILE A 279 7.51 3.67 -16.13
C ILE A 279 7.96 4.84 -15.26
N LEU A 280 8.88 4.60 -14.31
CA LEU A 280 9.41 5.66 -13.44
C LEU A 280 9.99 6.82 -14.25
N ARG A 281 10.85 6.51 -15.23
CA ARG A 281 11.45 7.53 -16.12
C ARG A 281 10.39 8.26 -16.95
N ALA A 282 9.43 7.56 -17.54
CA ALA A 282 8.41 8.17 -18.37
C ALA A 282 7.45 9.08 -17.58
N VAL A 283 7.14 8.73 -16.32
CA VAL A 283 6.37 9.61 -15.41
C VAL A 283 7.19 10.84 -15.03
N ALA A 284 8.47 10.65 -14.68
CA ALA A 284 9.37 11.77 -14.37
C ALA A 284 9.53 12.74 -15.55
N GLU A 285 9.74 12.22 -16.76
CA GLU A 285 9.82 13.03 -17.99
C GLU A 285 8.51 13.77 -18.27
N ARG A 286 7.35 13.10 -18.11
CA ARG A 286 6.04 13.71 -18.38
C ARG A 286 5.69 14.83 -17.41
N LEU A 287 6.11 14.71 -16.15
CA LEU A 287 5.90 15.71 -15.08
C LEU A 287 7.09 16.66 -14.91
N GLU A 288 8.09 16.58 -15.76
CA GLU A 288 9.32 17.39 -15.73
C GLU A 288 10.03 17.36 -14.35
N LEU A 289 10.01 16.18 -13.69
CA LEU A 289 10.61 16.01 -12.37
C LEU A 289 12.13 15.90 -12.46
N ALA A 290 12.83 16.60 -11.58
CA ALA A 290 14.27 16.44 -11.42
C ALA A 290 14.59 15.02 -10.90
N PRO A 291 15.56 14.31 -11.53
CA PRO A 291 15.84 12.89 -11.20
C PRO A 291 16.16 12.64 -9.72
N GLU A 292 16.81 13.58 -9.05
CA GLU A 292 17.15 13.49 -7.63
C GLU A 292 15.93 13.53 -6.71
N ARG A 293 14.80 14.04 -7.16
CA ARG A 293 13.53 14.05 -6.43
C ARG A 293 12.74 12.75 -6.59
N VAL A 294 13.12 11.90 -7.53
CA VAL A 294 12.42 10.62 -7.80
C VAL A 294 13.17 9.46 -7.16
N ALA A 295 12.48 8.63 -6.40
CA ALA A 295 13.05 7.41 -5.84
C ALA A 295 13.15 6.32 -6.92
N ASP A 296 14.35 5.78 -7.13
CA ASP A 296 14.60 4.67 -8.05
C ASP A 296 15.49 3.62 -7.38
N TYR A 297 14.87 2.57 -6.84
CA TYR A 297 15.51 1.40 -6.24
C TYR A 297 15.17 0.09 -6.96
N ILE A 298 14.43 0.20 -8.05
CA ILE A 298 13.95 -0.98 -8.79
C ILE A 298 15.10 -1.86 -9.29
N GLY A 299 16.25 -1.25 -9.55
CA GLY A 299 17.45 -1.95 -10.00
C GLY A 299 17.92 -3.03 -9.04
N GLU A 300 17.63 -2.90 -7.75
CA GLU A 300 18.16 -3.76 -6.67
C GLU A 300 17.09 -4.65 -6.05
N VAL A 301 15.84 -4.18 -6.03
CA VAL A 301 14.75 -4.88 -5.33
C VAL A 301 13.73 -5.52 -6.28
N GLY A 302 13.71 -5.11 -7.55
CA GLY A 302 12.66 -5.54 -8.49
C GLY A 302 11.30 -4.94 -8.15
N ASN A 303 10.24 -5.54 -8.72
CA ASN A 303 8.87 -5.17 -8.40
C ASN A 303 8.38 -5.99 -7.21
N THR A 304 8.16 -5.34 -6.06
CA THR A 304 7.67 -5.94 -4.82
C THR A 304 6.20 -5.56 -4.53
N SER A 305 5.42 -5.20 -5.55
CA SER A 305 3.97 -4.91 -5.47
C SER A 305 3.60 -4.00 -4.28
N ALA A 306 2.74 -4.45 -3.35
CA ALA A 306 2.28 -3.67 -2.20
C ALA A 306 3.41 -3.29 -1.23
N ALA A 307 4.49 -4.06 -1.14
CA ALA A 307 5.65 -3.72 -0.32
C ALA A 307 6.48 -2.57 -0.89
N SER A 308 6.32 -2.25 -2.17
CA SER A 308 7.21 -1.35 -2.92
C SER A 308 7.36 0.03 -2.30
N ILE A 309 6.25 0.73 -2.00
CA ILE A 309 6.30 2.08 -1.43
C ILE A 309 6.94 2.09 -0.04
N PRO A 310 6.45 1.33 0.96
CA PRO A 310 7.01 1.39 2.30
C PRO A 310 8.47 0.88 2.36
N LEU A 311 8.82 -0.10 1.54
CA LEU A 311 10.20 -0.55 1.40
C LEU A 311 11.10 0.54 0.81
N THR A 312 10.64 1.25 -0.24
CA THR A 312 11.39 2.36 -0.84
C THR A 312 11.56 3.52 0.16
N LEU A 313 10.55 3.83 0.99
CA LEU A 313 10.68 4.81 2.07
C LEU A 313 11.78 4.40 3.07
N GLY A 314 11.83 3.11 3.43
CA GLY A 314 12.90 2.58 4.30
C GLY A 314 14.29 2.72 3.69
N LEU A 315 14.45 2.41 2.41
CA LEU A 315 15.73 2.56 1.70
C LEU A 315 16.15 4.04 1.59
N LEU A 316 15.22 4.93 1.24
CA LEU A 316 15.46 6.38 1.19
C LEU A 316 15.93 6.94 2.54
N ARG A 317 15.35 6.46 3.65
CA ARG A 317 15.77 6.84 4.99
C ARG A 317 17.16 6.31 5.32
N GLY A 318 17.43 5.03 4.99
CA GLY A 318 18.75 4.43 5.15
C GLY A 318 19.86 5.18 4.42
N ASP A 319 19.56 5.73 3.23
CA ASP A 319 20.49 6.54 2.43
C ASP A 319 20.53 8.03 2.86
N GLY A 320 19.75 8.43 3.89
CA GLY A 320 19.66 9.80 4.37
C GLY A 320 18.97 10.78 3.40
N ARG A 321 18.25 10.27 2.39
CA ARG A 321 17.48 11.07 1.42
C ARG A 321 16.10 11.45 1.97
N LEU A 322 15.49 10.60 2.80
CA LEU A 322 14.22 10.90 3.47
C LEU A 322 14.49 11.48 4.85
N ARG A 323 14.04 12.71 5.09
CA ARG A 323 14.33 13.48 6.31
C ARG A 323 13.06 14.11 6.86
N SER A 324 13.03 14.31 8.19
CA SER A 324 11.94 15.02 8.84
C SER A 324 11.70 16.42 8.22
N GLY A 325 10.45 16.78 8.10
CA GLY A 325 9.98 18.05 7.51
C GLY A 325 9.73 18.00 6.00
N GLN A 326 10.26 17.00 5.27
CA GLN A 326 10.06 16.88 3.83
C GLN A 326 8.60 16.56 3.46
N ARG A 327 8.17 17.09 2.32
CA ARG A 327 6.92 16.71 1.67
C ARG A 327 7.19 15.59 0.68
N VAL A 328 6.52 14.47 0.90
CA VAL A 328 6.65 13.25 0.10
C VAL A 328 5.35 12.99 -0.62
N LEU A 329 5.42 12.74 -1.92
CA LEU A 329 4.31 12.18 -2.67
C LEU A 329 4.53 10.68 -2.87
N VAL A 330 3.53 9.88 -2.53
CA VAL A 330 3.50 8.43 -2.80
C VAL A 330 2.44 8.14 -3.84
N ALA A 331 2.76 7.32 -4.86
CA ALA A 331 1.77 6.95 -5.86
C ALA A 331 1.98 5.51 -6.35
N ALA A 332 0.88 4.84 -6.61
CA ALA A 332 0.87 3.45 -7.05
C ALA A 332 -0.11 3.21 -8.18
N ILE A 333 0.17 2.15 -8.93
CA ILE A 333 -0.73 1.57 -9.92
C ILE A 333 -0.64 0.05 -9.82
N GLY A 334 -1.75 -0.65 -10.03
CA GLY A 334 -1.79 -2.10 -9.88
C GLY A 334 -2.91 -2.77 -10.66
N ALA A 335 -2.93 -4.10 -10.54
CA ALA A 335 -3.99 -4.91 -11.11
C ALA A 335 -5.38 -4.45 -10.65
N GLY A 336 -6.36 -4.60 -11.53
CA GLY A 336 -7.72 -4.24 -11.23
C GLY A 336 -8.46 -3.53 -12.35
N PHE A 337 -8.04 -2.49 -13.05
CA PHE A 337 -6.85 -1.69 -12.86
C PHE A 337 -7.09 -0.66 -11.76
N THR A 338 -6.15 -0.48 -10.84
CA THR A 338 -6.29 0.48 -9.74
C THR A 338 -5.11 1.45 -9.73
N TRP A 339 -5.31 2.68 -9.29
CA TRP A 339 -4.25 3.67 -9.15
C TRP A 339 -4.60 4.70 -8.08
N GLY A 340 -3.59 5.44 -7.67
CA GLY A 340 -3.78 6.53 -6.73
C GLY A 340 -2.48 7.23 -6.38
N ALA A 341 -2.63 8.33 -5.66
CA ALA A 341 -1.53 9.08 -5.07
C ALA A 341 -1.96 9.72 -3.76
N GLY A 342 -0.99 9.99 -2.89
CA GLY A 342 -1.19 10.72 -1.65
C GLY A 342 0.03 11.55 -1.31
N THR A 343 -0.19 12.63 -0.57
CA THR A 343 0.89 13.46 -0.05
C THR A 343 1.08 13.19 1.42
N MET A 344 2.27 13.39 1.94
CA MET A 344 2.54 13.39 3.36
C MET A 344 3.66 14.37 3.70
N LYS A 345 3.56 14.99 4.88
CA LYS A 345 4.68 15.65 5.53
C LYS A 345 5.36 14.63 6.42
N TRP A 346 6.60 14.30 6.11
CA TRP A 346 7.38 13.33 6.87
C TRP A 346 7.77 13.91 8.22
N GLY A 347 7.50 13.18 9.32
CA GLY A 347 7.66 13.67 10.67
C GLY A 347 8.79 13.02 11.48
N ILE A 348 9.36 11.91 11.01
CA ILE A 348 10.38 11.15 11.73
C ILE A 348 11.76 11.32 11.10
N SER A 349 12.82 11.23 11.95
CA SER A 349 14.24 11.45 11.57
C SER A 349 14.88 10.18 11.04
#